data_8a83ca451fb052be2cede425d80b0658
#
_entry.id   8a83ca451fb052be2cede425d80b0658
#
_cell.length_a   1.000
_cell.length_b   1.000
_cell.length_c   1.000
_cell.angle_alpha   90.00
_cell.angle_beta   90.00
_cell.angle_gamma   90.00
#
_symmetry.space_group_name_H-M   'P 1'
#
loop_
_entity.id
_entity.type
_entity.pdbx_description
1 polymer ?
#
loop_
_entity_poly.entity_id
_entity_poly.type
_entity_poly.pdbx_seq_one_letter_code
_entity_poly.pdbx_strand_id
1 'polypeptide(L)'
;MNAIVTHLINEQYERGNSHIFLYTKCNSAKFFQSLGFYEIARIEDKLVFMENQRKGFANYLENLTACVPKVQARQRAAAIVMNANPFTLGHQYLVEKASRENDIVHLFVVSEDKSLVPFSVRKQLVEEGVVHLPNVYCHETASYMISSVTFPSYFQENENAVIESNALLDLQIFSQIAKALGIQRRYVGEEP
;
A
#
# COMPACT_ATOMS: atom_id res chain seq x y z
N MET A 1 -23.57 11.14 -15.96
CA MET A 1 -22.45 10.56 -15.18
C MET A 1 -21.10 10.84 -15.84
N ASN A 2 -20.89 10.61 -17.14
CA ASN A 2 -19.64 10.92 -17.86
C ASN A 2 -19.13 12.35 -17.62
N ALA A 3 -19.95 13.36 -17.82
CA ALA A 3 -19.54 14.77 -17.73
C ALA A 3 -19.00 15.14 -16.34
N ILE A 4 -19.63 14.63 -15.25
CA ILE A 4 -19.20 14.90 -13.87
C ILE A 4 -17.85 14.26 -13.59
N VAL A 5 -17.68 12.99 -13.97
CA VAL A 5 -16.40 12.27 -13.74
C VAL A 5 -15.29 12.89 -14.56
N THR A 6 -15.55 13.23 -15.84
CA THR A 6 -14.56 13.91 -16.68
C THR A 6 -14.18 15.28 -16.11
N HIS A 7 -15.15 16.04 -15.60
CA HIS A 7 -14.86 17.32 -14.95
C HIS A 7 -13.98 17.15 -13.70
N LEU A 8 -14.30 16.16 -12.85
CA LEU A 8 -13.48 15.87 -11.65
C LEU A 8 -12.06 15.43 -12.01
N ILE A 9 -11.89 14.63 -13.06
CA ILE A 9 -10.56 14.23 -13.56
C ILE A 9 -9.77 15.45 -14.02
N ASN A 10 -10.39 16.32 -14.81
CA ASN A 10 -9.75 17.55 -15.30
C ASN A 10 -9.35 18.48 -14.14
N GLU A 11 -10.24 18.66 -13.18
CA GLU A 11 -9.97 19.43 -11.96
C GLU A 11 -8.76 18.88 -11.17
N GLN A 12 -8.62 17.55 -11.09
CA GLN A 12 -7.44 16.94 -10.45
C GLN A 12 -6.17 17.20 -11.25
N TYR A 13 -6.22 17.13 -12.59
CA TYR A 13 -5.09 17.47 -13.44
C TYR A 13 -4.67 18.94 -13.30
N GLU A 14 -5.63 19.86 -13.23
CA GLU A 14 -5.36 21.30 -13.01
C GLU A 14 -4.69 21.55 -11.64
N ARG A 15 -5.02 20.74 -10.64
CA ARG A 15 -4.37 20.75 -9.31
C ARG A 15 -3.00 20.06 -9.28
N GLY A 16 -2.51 19.54 -10.41
CA GLY A 16 -1.25 18.83 -10.52
C GLY A 16 -1.31 17.34 -10.15
N ASN A 17 -2.50 16.80 -9.86
CA ASN A 17 -2.69 15.38 -9.53
C ASN A 17 -2.89 14.56 -10.81
N SER A 18 -1.80 14.07 -11.41
CA SER A 18 -1.85 13.26 -12.64
C SER A 18 -2.13 11.78 -12.41
N HIS A 19 -1.89 11.28 -11.20
CA HIS A 19 -2.16 9.89 -10.82
C HIS A 19 -3.40 9.82 -9.93
N ILE A 20 -4.49 9.29 -10.47
CA ILE A 20 -5.80 9.27 -9.83
C ILE A 20 -6.20 7.84 -9.52
N PHE A 21 -6.61 7.60 -8.28
CA PHE A 21 -7.13 6.32 -7.80
C PHE A 21 -8.62 6.44 -7.51
N LEU A 22 -9.34 5.36 -7.70
CA LEU A 22 -10.75 5.28 -7.32
C LEU A 22 -11.16 3.89 -6.86
N TYR A 23 -12.20 3.86 -6.05
CA TYR A 23 -12.93 2.65 -5.71
C TYR A 23 -14.30 2.68 -6.40
N THR A 24 -14.75 1.54 -6.88
CA THR A 24 -16.08 1.45 -7.52
C THR A 24 -16.72 0.09 -7.27
N LYS A 25 -18.05 0.02 -7.42
CA LYS A 25 -18.78 -1.26 -7.42
C LYS A 25 -18.40 -2.08 -8.66
N CYS A 26 -18.41 -3.41 -8.56
CA CYS A 26 -18.04 -4.33 -9.63
C CYS A 26 -18.82 -4.08 -10.93
N ASN A 27 -20.12 -3.77 -10.83
CA ASN A 27 -20.98 -3.48 -11.98
C ASN A 27 -20.65 -2.16 -12.70
N SER A 28 -19.98 -1.23 -12.02
CA SER A 28 -19.58 0.07 -12.58
C SER A 28 -18.14 0.10 -13.11
N ALA A 29 -17.35 -0.96 -12.87
CA ALA A 29 -15.94 -1.02 -13.26
C ALA A 29 -15.73 -0.82 -14.78
N LYS A 30 -16.59 -1.44 -15.62
CA LYS A 30 -16.54 -1.28 -17.09
C LYS A 30 -16.72 0.17 -17.54
N PHE A 31 -17.54 0.94 -16.83
CA PHE A 31 -17.72 2.37 -17.10
C PHE A 31 -16.41 3.13 -16.85
N PHE A 32 -15.73 2.91 -15.73
CA PHE A 32 -14.45 3.56 -15.42
C PHE A 32 -13.32 3.08 -16.34
N GLN A 33 -13.34 1.82 -16.78
CA GLN A 33 -12.42 1.33 -17.82
C GLN A 33 -12.56 2.11 -19.12
N SER A 34 -13.79 2.47 -19.53
CA SER A 34 -14.02 3.30 -20.72
C SER A 34 -13.51 4.74 -20.59
N LEU A 35 -13.25 5.19 -19.35
CA LEU A 35 -12.64 6.48 -19.04
C LEU A 35 -11.12 6.41 -18.84
N GLY A 36 -10.50 5.27 -19.12
CA GLY A 36 -9.05 5.09 -19.02
C GLY A 36 -8.54 4.69 -17.64
N PHE A 37 -9.40 4.12 -16.78
CA PHE A 37 -8.97 3.50 -15.53
C PHE A 37 -8.69 2.01 -15.70
N TYR A 38 -7.68 1.54 -14.98
CA TYR A 38 -7.19 0.16 -14.99
C TYR A 38 -7.35 -0.46 -13.61
N GLU A 39 -7.76 -1.71 -13.57
CA GLU A 39 -7.97 -2.45 -12.35
C GLU A 39 -6.64 -2.84 -11.70
N ILE A 40 -6.51 -2.58 -10.40
CA ILE A 40 -5.37 -2.98 -9.56
C ILE A 40 -5.74 -4.23 -8.77
N ALA A 41 -6.91 -4.21 -8.12
CA ALA A 41 -7.41 -5.32 -7.31
C ALA A 41 -8.94 -5.31 -7.26
N ARG A 42 -9.53 -6.49 -7.01
CA ARG A 42 -10.99 -6.69 -6.98
C ARG A 42 -11.38 -7.60 -5.83
N ILE A 43 -12.44 -7.23 -5.15
CA ILE A 43 -13.20 -8.16 -4.28
C ILE A 43 -14.51 -8.44 -4.99
N GLU A 44 -14.70 -9.70 -5.40
CA GLU A 44 -15.88 -10.11 -6.16
C GLU A 44 -17.17 -9.71 -5.44
N ASP A 45 -18.14 -9.25 -6.21
CA ASP A 45 -19.45 -8.76 -5.78
C ASP A 45 -19.44 -7.54 -4.82
N LYS A 46 -18.27 -7.07 -4.40
CA LYS A 46 -18.12 -5.94 -3.47
C LYS A 46 -17.58 -4.70 -4.14
N LEU A 47 -16.29 -4.68 -4.48
CA LEU A 47 -15.64 -3.48 -5.00
C LEU A 47 -14.41 -3.77 -5.89
N VAL A 48 -14.04 -2.76 -6.67
CA VAL A 48 -12.84 -2.74 -7.52
C VAL A 48 -12.03 -1.50 -7.19
N PHE A 49 -10.74 -1.66 -6.99
CA PHE A 49 -9.76 -0.58 -6.87
C PHE A 49 -9.07 -0.36 -8.21
N MET A 50 -9.02 0.88 -8.67
CA MET A 50 -8.56 1.23 -10.01
C MET A 50 -7.68 2.48 -9.98
N GLU A 51 -6.81 2.60 -11.00
CA GLU A 51 -5.97 3.77 -11.26
C GLU A 51 -6.08 4.21 -12.72
N ASN A 52 -5.77 5.49 -13.01
CA ASN A 52 -5.79 6.03 -14.37
C ASN A 52 -4.47 5.83 -15.14
N GLN A 53 -3.50 5.14 -14.56
CA GLN A 53 -2.23 4.83 -15.22
C GLN A 53 -2.18 3.36 -15.62
N ARG A 54 -2.04 3.08 -16.92
CA ARG A 54 -2.06 1.72 -17.49
C ARG A 54 -1.03 0.77 -16.87
N LYS A 55 0.09 1.30 -16.41
CA LYS A 55 1.21 0.54 -15.84
C LYS A 55 1.63 1.06 -14.45
N GLY A 56 0.78 1.85 -13.79
CA GLY A 56 1.14 2.48 -12.52
C GLY A 56 1.58 1.46 -11.48
N PHE A 57 0.75 0.49 -11.19
CA PHE A 57 1.08 -0.57 -10.22
C PHE A 57 2.24 -1.46 -10.68
N ALA A 58 2.32 -1.80 -11.97
CA ALA A 58 3.45 -2.57 -12.50
C ALA A 58 4.77 -1.81 -12.34
N ASN A 59 4.81 -0.54 -12.67
CA ASN A 59 5.99 0.31 -12.47
C ASN A 59 6.36 0.45 -10.98
N TYR A 60 5.37 0.54 -10.10
CA TYR A 60 5.61 0.53 -8.66
C TYR A 60 6.31 -0.77 -8.22
N LEU A 61 5.83 -1.94 -8.67
CA LEU A 61 6.47 -3.23 -8.37
C LEU A 61 7.89 -3.32 -8.96
N GLU A 62 8.10 -2.84 -10.18
CA GLU A 62 9.42 -2.77 -10.81
C GLU A 62 10.38 -1.90 -9.99
N ASN A 63 9.95 -0.73 -9.55
CA ASN A 63 10.74 0.16 -8.71
C ASN A 63 11.10 -0.48 -7.36
N LEU A 64 10.14 -1.15 -6.71
CA LEU A 64 10.42 -1.88 -5.46
C LEU A 64 11.50 -2.95 -5.66
N THR A 65 11.41 -3.71 -6.75
CA THR A 65 12.37 -4.79 -7.03
C THR A 65 13.74 -4.27 -7.47
N ALA A 66 13.81 -3.10 -8.06
CA ALA A 66 15.08 -2.48 -8.48
C ALA A 66 15.93 -1.96 -7.30
N CYS A 67 15.27 -1.62 -6.18
CA CYS A 67 15.93 -1.03 -5.01
C CYS A 67 16.50 -2.07 -4.02
N VAL A 68 16.29 -3.37 -4.25
CA VAL A 68 16.65 -4.43 -3.30
C VAL A 68 17.35 -5.59 -3.98
N PRO A 69 18.22 -6.35 -3.27
CA PRO A 69 18.79 -7.57 -3.82
C PRO A 69 17.67 -8.60 -4.07
N LYS A 70 17.79 -9.35 -5.17
CA LYS A 70 16.88 -10.45 -5.45
C LYS A 70 17.04 -11.54 -4.40
N VAL A 71 15.93 -11.96 -3.82
CA VAL A 71 15.87 -13.09 -2.87
C VAL A 71 16.37 -14.36 -3.57
N GLN A 72 17.44 -14.96 -3.04
CA GLN A 72 18.01 -16.20 -3.56
C GLN A 72 17.30 -17.43 -2.98
N ALA A 73 17.46 -18.57 -3.65
CA ALA A 73 16.98 -19.84 -3.12
C ALA A 73 17.53 -20.09 -1.71
N ARG A 74 16.67 -20.38 -0.74
CA ARG A 74 16.91 -20.55 0.70
C ARG A 74 17.04 -19.28 1.54
N GLN A 75 17.07 -18.08 0.95
CA GLN A 75 16.96 -16.83 1.73
C GLN A 75 15.53 -16.62 2.21
N ARG A 76 15.41 -16.13 3.44
CA ARG A 76 14.14 -15.76 4.06
C ARG A 76 13.94 -14.27 3.91
N ALA A 77 12.85 -13.88 3.24
CA ALA A 77 12.44 -12.49 3.13
C ALA A 77 11.14 -12.27 3.94
N ALA A 78 11.14 -11.20 4.71
CA ALA A 78 10.00 -10.80 5.51
C ALA A 78 9.56 -9.37 5.18
N ALA A 79 8.32 -9.02 5.53
CA ALA A 79 7.82 -7.66 5.45
C ALA A 79 7.24 -7.19 6.78
N ILE A 80 7.34 -5.89 6.98
CA ILE A 80 6.64 -5.14 8.01
C ILE A 80 5.94 -3.98 7.31
N VAL A 81 4.69 -3.72 7.66
CA VAL A 81 3.93 -2.53 7.21
C VAL A 81 3.56 -1.76 8.46
N MET A 82 3.92 -0.49 8.51
CA MET A 82 3.62 0.34 9.67
C MET A 82 3.29 1.79 9.28
N ASN A 83 2.43 2.39 10.07
CA ASN A 83 2.16 3.82 9.97
C ASN A 83 3.26 4.66 10.67
N ALA A 84 3.83 4.14 11.77
CA ALA A 84 4.89 4.77 12.57
C ALA A 84 4.57 6.24 12.97
N ASN A 85 3.45 6.46 13.63
CA ASN A 85 2.93 7.79 13.96
C ASN A 85 2.91 8.09 15.47
N PRO A 86 4.07 8.40 16.13
CA PRO A 86 5.45 8.37 15.59
C PRO A 86 6.10 6.97 15.59
N PHE A 87 7.34 6.88 15.10
CA PHE A 87 8.17 5.69 15.27
C PHE A 87 8.61 5.54 16.72
N THR A 88 8.29 4.42 17.35
CA THR A 88 8.51 4.14 18.78
C THR A 88 9.50 3.00 18.99
N LEU A 89 9.95 2.80 20.24
CA LEU A 89 10.79 1.66 20.61
C LEU A 89 10.13 0.31 20.32
N GLY A 90 8.79 0.22 20.40
CA GLY A 90 8.04 -0.98 20.01
C GLY A 90 8.16 -1.28 18.52
N HIS A 91 8.08 -0.25 17.67
CA HIS A 91 8.32 -0.39 16.23
C HIS A 91 9.76 -0.84 15.96
N GLN A 92 10.75 -0.20 16.60
CA GLN A 92 12.15 -0.56 16.47
C GLN A 92 12.40 -2.01 16.87
N TYR A 93 11.88 -2.44 18.02
CA TYR A 93 11.99 -3.83 18.49
C TYR A 93 11.43 -4.84 17.46
N LEU A 94 10.27 -4.53 16.86
CA LEU A 94 9.66 -5.40 15.85
C LEU A 94 10.57 -5.54 14.62
N VAL A 95 11.15 -4.42 14.14
CA VAL A 95 12.08 -4.44 13.01
C VAL A 95 13.36 -5.19 13.32
N GLU A 96 13.94 -4.96 14.50
CA GLU A 96 15.13 -5.67 14.94
C GLU A 96 14.90 -7.18 15.10
N LYS A 97 13.73 -7.58 15.61
CA LYS A 97 13.35 -8.99 15.69
C LYS A 97 13.27 -9.61 14.29
N ALA A 98 12.56 -8.96 13.37
CA ALA A 98 12.44 -9.43 12.00
C ALA A 98 13.81 -9.51 11.31
N SER A 99 14.67 -8.52 11.52
CA SER A 99 16.04 -8.46 10.98
C SER A 99 16.90 -9.63 11.45
N ARG A 100 16.81 -10.01 12.72
CA ARG A 100 17.54 -11.18 13.28
C ARG A 100 17.06 -12.52 12.75
N GLU A 101 15.77 -12.61 12.39
CA GLU A 101 15.14 -13.88 11.99
C GLU A 101 15.11 -14.10 10.46
N ASN A 102 15.46 -13.08 9.65
CA ASN A 102 15.37 -13.14 8.20
C ASN A 102 16.61 -12.56 7.53
N ASP A 103 16.87 -12.99 6.30
CA ASP A 103 18.00 -12.52 5.50
C ASP A 103 17.73 -11.15 4.86
N ILE A 104 16.47 -10.87 4.56
CA ILE A 104 16.00 -9.61 3.97
C ILE A 104 14.70 -9.19 4.68
N VAL A 105 14.60 -7.92 5.06
CA VAL A 105 13.39 -7.33 5.63
C VAL A 105 12.95 -6.12 4.80
N HIS A 106 11.75 -6.18 4.28
CA HIS A 106 11.10 -5.08 3.58
C HIS A 106 10.22 -4.30 4.56
N LEU A 107 10.62 -3.07 4.89
CA LEU A 107 9.91 -2.20 5.80
C LEU A 107 9.12 -1.15 5.02
N PHE A 108 7.81 -1.29 4.98
CA PHE A 108 6.90 -0.36 4.30
C PHE A 108 6.36 0.68 5.29
N VAL A 109 6.62 1.96 4.99
CA VAL A 109 6.05 3.09 5.73
C VAL A 109 4.83 3.59 4.96
N VAL A 110 3.66 3.59 5.62
CA VAL A 110 2.40 4.04 4.99
C VAL A 110 2.50 5.50 4.59
N SER A 111 2.35 5.79 3.29
CA SER A 111 2.60 7.10 2.70
C SER A 111 1.47 8.10 2.93
N GLU A 112 0.35 7.68 3.53
CA GLU A 112 -0.80 8.55 3.76
C GLU A 112 -0.48 9.68 4.75
N ASP A 113 -0.87 10.91 4.42
CA ASP A 113 -0.52 12.13 5.18
C ASP A 113 -1.70 12.66 6.03
N LYS A 114 -2.58 11.76 6.50
CA LYS A 114 -3.67 12.10 7.45
C LYS A 114 -3.31 11.83 8.91
N SER A 115 -2.08 11.48 9.16
CA SER A 115 -1.52 11.25 10.50
C SER A 115 -1.14 12.55 11.18
N LEU A 116 -1.03 12.54 12.53
CA LEU A 116 -0.56 13.67 13.32
C LEU A 116 0.86 14.11 12.92
N VAL A 117 1.72 13.14 12.62
CA VAL A 117 3.09 13.37 12.14
C VAL A 117 3.11 13.25 10.61
N PRO A 118 3.58 14.26 9.86
CA PRO A 118 3.68 14.23 8.41
C PRO A 118 4.48 13.02 7.89
N PHE A 119 4.12 12.49 6.72
CA PHE A 119 4.77 11.32 6.14
C PHE A 119 6.30 11.47 6.02
N SER A 120 6.78 12.62 5.55
CA SER A 120 8.22 12.87 5.40
C SER A 120 8.99 12.73 6.71
N VAL A 121 8.40 13.21 7.82
CA VAL A 121 9.00 13.11 9.16
C VAL A 121 8.94 11.67 9.66
N ARG A 122 7.81 10.97 9.47
CA ARG A 122 7.67 9.55 9.85
C ARG A 122 8.68 8.68 9.13
N LYS A 123 8.82 8.88 7.82
CA LYS A 123 9.80 8.16 7.00
C LYS A 123 11.23 8.40 7.50
N GLN A 124 11.62 9.66 7.73
CA GLN A 124 12.93 10.01 8.25
C GLN A 124 13.22 9.32 9.60
N LEU A 125 12.28 9.40 10.56
CA LEU A 125 12.43 8.76 11.86
C LEU A 125 12.58 7.24 11.77
N VAL A 126 11.85 6.61 10.84
CA VAL A 126 11.99 5.16 10.58
C VAL A 126 13.38 4.85 10.01
N GLU A 127 13.82 5.57 8.99
CA GLU A 127 15.12 5.36 8.34
C GLU A 127 16.28 5.55 9.33
N GLU A 128 16.25 6.61 10.15
CA GLU A 128 17.21 6.84 11.21
C GLU A 128 17.20 5.73 12.27
N GLY A 129 16.01 5.29 12.67
CA GLY A 129 15.83 4.27 13.69
C GLY A 129 16.30 2.87 13.28
N VAL A 130 16.39 2.58 11.98
CA VAL A 130 16.81 1.27 11.46
C VAL A 130 18.15 1.30 10.72
N VAL A 131 18.85 2.42 10.66
CA VAL A 131 20.12 2.60 9.91
C VAL A 131 21.21 1.58 10.27
N HIS A 132 21.18 1.07 11.49
CA HIS A 132 22.11 0.06 11.99
C HIS A 132 21.80 -1.38 11.51
N LEU A 133 20.71 -1.59 10.77
CA LEU A 133 20.24 -2.91 10.30
C LEU A 133 20.50 -3.04 8.78
N PRO A 134 21.60 -3.69 8.36
CA PRO A 134 22.03 -3.68 6.95
C PRO A 134 21.14 -4.51 6.02
N ASN A 135 20.27 -5.36 6.55
CA ASN A 135 19.35 -6.21 5.80
C ASN A 135 17.91 -5.67 5.80
N VAL A 136 17.68 -4.44 6.28
CA VAL A 136 16.37 -3.77 6.28
C VAL A 136 16.32 -2.77 5.14
N TYR A 137 15.33 -2.89 4.27
CA TYR A 137 15.09 -2.03 3.12
C TYR A 137 13.79 -1.26 3.32
N CYS A 138 13.89 0.06 3.46
CA CYS A 138 12.73 0.93 3.63
C CYS A 138 12.07 1.23 2.29
N HIS A 139 10.73 1.15 2.26
CA HIS A 139 9.89 1.42 1.10
C HIS A 139 8.74 2.35 1.47
N GLU A 140 8.28 3.10 0.49
CA GLU A 140 7.03 3.85 0.54
C GLU A 140 5.89 3.00 0.00
N THR A 141 4.72 3.09 0.62
CA THR A 141 3.55 2.35 0.12
C THR A 141 2.90 3.02 -1.07
N ALA A 142 3.23 4.29 -1.34
CA ALA A 142 2.48 5.15 -2.24
C ALA A 142 0.97 5.08 -1.91
N SER A 143 0.11 5.10 -2.92
CA SER A 143 -1.35 4.95 -2.73
C SER A 143 -1.84 3.51 -2.89
N TYR A 144 -0.93 2.53 -2.91
CA TYR A 144 -1.28 1.12 -3.15
C TYR A 144 -1.57 0.33 -1.88
N MET A 145 -1.03 0.72 -0.72
CA MET A 145 -1.45 0.13 0.54
C MET A 145 -2.57 0.96 1.15
N ILE A 146 -3.68 0.31 1.43
CA ILE A 146 -4.94 0.93 1.76
C ILE A 146 -5.00 1.20 3.25
N SER A 147 -5.17 2.48 3.61
CA SER A 147 -5.49 2.84 4.96
C SER A 147 -7.01 2.80 5.18
N SER A 148 -7.43 2.50 6.41
CA SER A 148 -8.83 2.55 6.81
C SER A 148 -9.48 3.93 6.57
N VAL A 149 -8.70 4.98 6.48
CA VAL A 149 -9.17 6.37 6.30
C VAL A 149 -9.55 6.67 4.84
N THR A 150 -8.88 6.04 3.87
CA THR A 150 -9.16 6.22 2.44
C THR A 150 -10.14 5.21 1.89
N PHE A 151 -10.45 4.16 2.65
CA PHE A 151 -11.37 3.12 2.21
C PHE A 151 -12.82 3.62 2.18
N PRO A 152 -13.58 3.37 1.09
CA PRO A 152 -14.92 3.90 0.91
C PRO A 152 -15.96 3.16 1.75
N SER A 153 -16.24 3.63 2.96
CA SER A 153 -17.24 3.05 3.86
C SER A 153 -18.68 3.12 3.30
N TYR A 154 -18.96 4.11 2.46
CA TYR A 154 -20.32 4.34 1.92
C TYR A 154 -20.81 3.30 0.89
N PHE A 155 -19.98 2.36 0.45
CA PHE A 155 -20.40 1.26 -0.42
C PHE A 155 -20.98 0.06 0.31
N GLN A 156 -20.83 0.01 1.63
CA GLN A 156 -21.10 -1.17 2.44
C GLN A 156 -22.22 -0.94 3.44
N GLU A 157 -22.99 -1.98 3.74
CA GLU A 157 -24.19 -1.89 4.56
C GLU A 157 -23.89 -1.75 6.07
N ASN A 158 -22.70 -2.16 6.52
CA ASN A 158 -22.30 -2.10 7.92
C ASN A 158 -20.76 -2.00 8.08
N GLU A 159 -20.32 -1.56 9.27
CA GLU A 159 -18.91 -1.36 9.60
C GLU A 159 -18.06 -2.64 9.50
N ASN A 160 -18.59 -3.79 9.88
CA ASN A 160 -17.85 -5.06 9.79
C ASN A 160 -17.56 -5.44 8.34
N ALA A 161 -18.50 -5.24 7.41
CA ALA A 161 -18.31 -5.47 5.99
C ALA A 161 -17.26 -4.51 5.40
N VAL A 162 -17.20 -3.27 5.90
CA VAL A 162 -16.16 -2.29 5.52
C VAL A 162 -14.78 -2.78 5.95
N ILE A 163 -14.62 -3.20 7.21
CA ILE A 163 -13.35 -3.69 7.76
C ILE A 163 -12.89 -4.94 7.00
N GLU A 164 -13.79 -5.91 6.78
CA GLU A 164 -13.48 -7.13 6.04
C GLU A 164 -13.02 -6.83 4.61
N SER A 165 -13.74 -5.95 3.91
CA SER A 165 -13.41 -5.61 2.52
C SER A 165 -12.09 -4.83 2.42
N ASN A 166 -11.80 -3.95 3.38
CA ASN A 166 -10.51 -3.26 3.47
C ASN A 166 -9.37 -4.27 3.65
N ALA A 167 -9.51 -5.19 4.61
CA ALA A 167 -8.50 -6.21 4.88
C ALA A 167 -8.27 -7.14 3.68
N LEU A 168 -9.34 -7.57 3.00
CA LEU A 168 -9.24 -8.42 1.82
C LEU A 168 -8.52 -7.71 0.67
N LEU A 169 -8.83 -6.43 0.43
CA LEU A 169 -8.20 -5.66 -0.64
C LEU A 169 -6.72 -5.41 -0.34
N ASP A 170 -6.37 -5.04 0.90
CA ASP A 170 -4.98 -4.91 1.35
C ASP A 170 -4.21 -6.22 1.15
N LEU A 171 -4.80 -7.35 1.53
CA LEU A 171 -4.18 -8.67 1.34
C LEU A 171 -3.97 -9.01 -0.13
N GLN A 172 -4.90 -8.67 -1.02
CA GLN A 172 -4.74 -8.91 -2.45
C GLN A 172 -3.59 -8.09 -3.04
N ILE A 173 -3.52 -6.81 -2.71
CA ILE A 173 -2.44 -5.93 -3.18
C ILE A 173 -1.11 -6.37 -2.58
N PHE A 174 -1.08 -6.61 -1.27
CA PHE A 174 0.12 -7.07 -0.58
C PHE A 174 0.62 -8.42 -1.13
N SER A 175 -0.27 -9.35 -1.51
CA SER A 175 0.14 -10.63 -2.09
C SER A 175 0.90 -10.47 -3.40
N GLN A 176 0.53 -9.49 -4.23
CA GLN A 176 1.25 -9.18 -5.47
C GLN A 176 2.62 -8.58 -5.18
N ILE A 177 2.71 -7.67 -4.19
CA ILE A 177 3.98 -7.10 -3.72
C ILE A 177 4.87 -8.20 -3.14
N ALA A 178 4.32 -9.06 -2.29
CA ALA A 178 5.04 -10.17 -1.67
C ALA A 178 5.60 -11.14 -2.71
N LYS A 179 4.82 -11.45 -3.74
CA LYS A 179 5.27 -12.28 -4.87
C LYS A 179 6.41 -11.63 -5.64
N ALA A 180 6.34 -10.34 -5.92
CA ALA A 180 7.37 -9.61 -6.66
C ALA A 180 8.69 -9.54 -5.88
N LEU A 181 8.64 -9.35 -4.56
CA LEU A 181 9.80 -9.21 -3.67
C LEU A 181 10.27 -10.55 -3.05
N GLY A 182 9.58 -11.67 -3.29
CA GLY A 182 9.90 -12.96 -2.71
C GLY A 182 9.63 -13.05 -1.20
N ILE A 183 8.72 -12.25 -0.67
CA ILE A 183 8.37 -12.19 0.75
C ILE A 183 7.57 -13.46 1.13
N GLN A 184 7.98 -14.13 2.23
CA GLN A 184 7.34 -15.33 2.75
C GLN A 184 6.63 -15.11 4.11
N ARG A 185 6.95 -14.00 4.80
CA ARG A 185 6.43 -13.69 6.14
C ARG A 185 6.05 -12.21 6.26
N ARG A 186 4.97 -11.92 6.97
CA ARG A 186 4.62 -10.56 7.38
C ARG A 186 4.61 -10.51 8.91
N TYR A 187 5.40 -9.61 9.48
CA TYR A 187 5.40 -9.32 10.90
C TYR A 187 4.38 -8.23 11.19
N VAL A 188 3.64 -8.41 12.26
CA VAL A 188 2.66 -7.43 12.79
C VAL A 188 2.93 -7.24 14.27
N GLY A 189 2.72 -6.01 14.77
CA GLY A 189 2.71 -5.73 16.19
C GLY A 189 1.42 -6.28 16.84
N GLU A 190 1.47 -6.69 18.06
CA GLU A 190 0.28 -6.81 18.90
C GLU A 190 -0.15 -5.39 19.30
N GLU A 191 -1.36 -5.01 18.94
CA GLU A 191 -1.99 -3.82 19.48
C GLU A 191 -2.85 -4.26 20.70
N PRO A 192 -2.79 -3.53 21.82
CA PRO A 192 -3.56 -3.84 23.03
C PRO A 192 -5.06 -3.67 22.84
#